data_3524e814792587200eb559915e317a53
#
_entry.id   3524e814792587200eb559915e317a53
#
_cell.length_a   1.000
_cell.length_b   1.000
_cell.length_c   1.000
_cell.angle_alpha   90.00
_cell.angle_beta   90.00
_cell.angle_gamma   90.00
#
_symmetry.space_group_name_H-M   'P 1'
#
loop_
_entity.id
_entity.type
_entity.pdbx_description
1 polymer ?
#
loop_
_entity_poly.entity_id
_entity_poly.type
_entity_poly.pdbx_seq_one_letter_code
_entity_poly.pdbx_strand_id
1 'polypeptide(L)'
;MRQTPSPKSRVTPAAILSWLLLPWHAAQLFTGRKSFAGNPILGSERLNRRGLHIWRVRLAQRLAARRRVRLQHLISEADRAALARSGFVEASGFLTPEAFEALSWRLQTLVTEAREMREGNAITRRIPVTPALLQEVPELRPLLESPRWRGLTRYVASFDAEPVTYIQTIFAKAGGAVEDPQTQLHMDTFHPTMKAWFFLHDVADEAGPLTYVEGSHQQHPRRLAWQRGRSVAASQGPARGGAFRMPAETLPRLGWHAPRRFAVSANTLVVADTSGFHARAASDQPSLRVEIYAFSRTNPFYPFLRPILDWFPALGRQRVPLQYWLQDRLAPLGLAPMTWRRAGAVSPAAPPPQEAVGEEAAGGAALPDRASHPAAAVSPDIVQ
;
A
#
# COMPACT_ATOMS: atom_id res chain seq x y z
N MET A 1 1.21 -63.79 -21.30
CA MET A 1 1.21 -62.33 -21.25
C MET A 1 1.98 -61.88 -20.01
N ARG A 2 3.20 -61.40 -20.19
CA ARG A 2 4.02 -60.87 -19.06
C ARG A 2 3.71 -59.39 -18.92
N GLN A 3 3.19 -58.97 -17.74
CA GLN A 3 2.98 -57.58 -17.41
C GLN A 3 4.35 -56.91 -17.20
N THR A 4 4.64 -55.89 -17.99
CA THR A 4 5.80 -54.99 -17.78
C THR A 4 5.57 -54.15 -16.55
N PRO A 5 6.55 -54.00 -15.63
CA PRO A 5 6.42 -53.16 -14.47
C PRO A 5 6.38 -51.68 -14.87
N SER A 6 5.39 -50.97 -14.34
CA SER A 6 5.23 -49.49 -14.44
C SER A 6 6.52 -48.76 -14.04
N PRO A 7 6.99 -47.74 -14.78
CA PRO A 7 8.21 -47.04 -14.45
C PRO A 7 8.02 -46.26 -13.12
N LYS A 8 8.86 -46.59 -12.12
CA LYS A 8 8.95 -45.83 -10.87
C LYS A 8 9.24 -44.37 -11.24
N SER A 9 8.35 -43.46 -10.87
CA SER A 9 8.51 -42.01 -11.06
C SER A 9 9.81 -41.56 -10.39
N ARG A 10 10.81 -41.22 -11.20
CA ARG A 10 12.06 -40.61 -10.72
C ARG A 10 11.70 -39.25 -10.12
N VAL A 11 11.95 -39.09 -8.82
CA VAL A 11 11.82 -37.79 -8.16
C VAL A 11 12.82 -36.84 -8.78
N THR A 12 12.33 -35.80 -9.43
CA THR A 12 13.19 -34.80 -10.09
C THR A 12 13.93 -33.95 -9.05
N PRO A 13 15.15 -33.43 -9.36
CA PRO A 13 15.86 -32.52 -8.44
C PRO A 13 15.01 -31.33 -8.00
N ALA A 14 14.17 -30.81 -8.88
CA ALA A 14 13.22 -29.73 -8.55
C ALA A 14 12.18 -30.14 -7.50
N ALA A 15 11.72 -31.41 -7.51
CA ALA A 15 10.80 -31.93 -6.50
C ALA A 15 11.52 -32.06 -5.13
N ILE A 16 12.77 -32.51 -5.11
CA ILE A 16 13.56 -32.59 -3.86
C ILE A 16 13.76 -31.19 -3.29
N LEU A 17 14.16 -30.22 -4.10
CA LEU A 17 14.34 -28.83 -3.66
C LEU A 17 13.05 -28.22 -3.11
N SER A 18 11.90 -28.52 -3.72
CA SER A 18 10.59 -28.05 -3.23
C SER A 18 10.23 -28.63 -1.85
N TRP A 19 10.63 -29.86 -1.54
CA TRP A 19 10.46 -30.46 -0.23
C TRP A 19 11.38 -29.85 0.82
N LEU A 20 12.63 -29.54 0.48
CA LEU A 20 13.58 -28.88 1.38
C LEU A 20 13.12 -27.45 1.74
N LEU A 21 12.45 -26.76 0.82
CA LEU A 21 11.90 -25.42 1.03
C LEU A 21 10.52 -25.41 1.73
N LEU A 22 9.92 -26.57 1.97
CA LEU A 22 8.57 -26.66 2.58
C LEU A 22 8.48 -25.97 3.96
N PRO A 23 9.45 -26.11 4.90
CA PRO A 23 9.41 -25.36 6.17
C PRO A 23 9.42 -23.84 5.96
N TRP A 24 10.21 -23.34 5.00
CA TRP A 24 10.24 -21.94 4.63
C TRP A 24 8.90 -21.46 4.07
N HIS A 25 8.29 -22.26 3.17
CA HIS A 25 6.96 -21.95 2.63
C HIS A 25 5.88 -21.97 3.71
N ALA A 26 5.98 -22.88 4.68
CA ALA A 26 5.08 -22.93 5.83
C ALA A 26 5.26 -21.71 6.75
N ALA A 27 6.50 -21.30 7.03
CA ALA A 27 6.78 -20.09 7.80
C ALA A 27 6.17 -18.83 7.17
N GLN A 28 6.16 -18.73 5.83
CA GLN A 28 5.55 -17.62 5.11
C GLN A 28 4.02 -17.49 5.33
N LEU A 29 3.32 -18.53 5.80
CA LEU A 29 1.91 -18.44 6.21
C LEU A 29 1.70 -17.41 7.33
N PHE A 30 2.71 -17.21 8.16
CA PHE A 30 2.72 -16.31 9.30
C PHE A 30 3.45 -14.99 9.01
N THR A 31 3.47 -14.58 7.74
CA THR A 31 3.98 -13.28 7.32
C THR A 31 2.90 -12.43 6.65
N GLY A 32 3.15 -11.13 6.43
CA GLY A 32 2.29 -10.26 5.65
C GLY A 32 2.22 -10.58 4.15
N ARG A 33 2.87 -11.67 3.70
CA ARG A 33 2.90 -12.06 2.27
C ARG A 33 1.49 -12.24 1.72
N LYS A 34 1.17 -11.43 0.73
CA LYS A 34 -0.12 -11.43 0.04
C LYS A 34 -0.10 -12.19 -1.30
N SER A 35 1.09 -12.35 -1.90
CA SER A 35 1.22 -13.06 -3.18
C SER A 35 1.06 -14.57 -3.03
N PHE A 36 0.31 -15.16 -3.92
CA PHE A 36 0.15 -16.61 -4.08
C PHE A 36 1.25 -17.21 -4.97
N ALA A 37 2.03 -16.38 -5.69
CA ALA A 37 3.12 -16.81 -6.53
C ALA A 37 4.33 -17.28 -5.70
N GLY A 38 5.06 -18.27 -6.19
CA GLY A 38 6.33 -18.71 -5.59
C GLY A 38 6.21 -19.37 -4.20
N ASN A 39 4.98 -19.69 -3.76
CA ASN A 39 4.76 -20.46 -2.53
C ASN A 39 3.69 -21.52 -2.80
N PRO A 40 4.03 -22.81 -2.82
CA PRO A 40 3.11 -23.89 -3.16
C PRO A 40 2.00 -24.07 -2.14
N ILE A 41 2.17 -23.64 -0.89
CA ILE A 41 1.14 -23.74 0.14
C ILE A 41 0.15 -22.59 -0.01
N LEU A 42 0.61 -21.33 -0.07
CA LEU A 42 -0.25 -20.16 -0.27
C LEU A 42 -0.97 -20.23 -1.61
N GLY A 43 -0.26 -20.65 -2.69
CA GLY A 43 -0.81 -20.81 -4.02
C GLY A 43 -1.57 -22.12 -4.26
N SER A 44 -1.79 -22.93 -3.23
CA SER A 44 -2.55 -24.18 -3.37
C SER A 44 -4.04 -23.92 -3.50
N GLU A 45 -4.61 -24.20 -4.69
CA GLU A 45 -6.03 -24.12 -4.91
C GLU A 45 -6.83 -24.96 -3.90
N ARG A 46 -6.40 -26.21 -3.68
CA ARG A 46 -7.06 -27.14 -2.76
C ARG A 46 -7.12 -26.57 -1.32
N LEU A 47 -6.02 -25.97 -0.84
CA LEU A 47 -5.99 -25.38 0.49
C LEU A 47 -6.83 -24.09 0.56
N ASN A 48 -6.83 -23.27 -0.48
CA ASN A 48 -7.66 -22.06 -0.55
C ASN A 48 -9.15 -22.41 -0.66
N ARG A 49 -9.53 -23.45 -1.39
CA ARG A 49 -10.89 -24.01 -1.39
C ARG A 49 -11.32 -24.48 0.01
N ARG A 50 -10.39 -25.01 0.81
CA ARG A 50 -10.62 -25.40 2.22
C ARG A 50 -10.57 -24.24 3.20
N GLY A 51 -10.22 -23.00 2.73
CA GLY A 51 -10.27 -21.78 3.50
C GLY A 51 -8.95 -21.34 4.12
N LEU A 52 -7.80 -21.76 3.60
CA LEU A 52 -6.47 -21.34 4.09
C LEU A 52 -6.35 -19.81 4.15
N HIS A 53 -6.69 -19.12 3.06
CA HIS A 53 -6.64 -17.66 3.03
C HIS A 53 -7.56 -17.05 4.09
N ILE A 54 -8.78 -17.56 4.23
CA ILE A 54 -9.76 -17.05 5.22
C ILE A 54 -9.30 -17.31 6.66
N TRP A 55 -8.64 -18.43 6.91
CA TRP A 55 -8.03 -18.69 8.21
C TRP A 55 -6.97 -17.63 8.54
N ARG A 56 -6.08 -17.29 7.59
CA ARG A 56 -5.08 -16.22 7.75
C ARG A 56 -5.74 -14.86 8.02
N VAL A 57 -6.79 -14.51 7.24
CA VAL A 57 -7.58 -13.29 7.45
C VAL A 57 -8.11 -13.23 8.88
N ARG A 58 -8.80 -14.28 9.34
CA ARG A 58 -9.40 -14.34 10.67
C ARG A 58 -8.36 -14.27 11.79
N LEU A 59 -7.24 -14.96 11.64
CA LEU A 59 -6.17 -14.93 12.63
C LEU A 59 -5.55 -13.53 12.72
N ALA A 60 -5.23 -12.90 11.58
CA ALA A 60 -4.69 -11.56 11.52
C ALA A 60 -5.63 -10.52 12.16
N GLN A 61 -6.94 -10.61 11.87
CA GLN A 61 -7.96 -9.74 12.47
C GLN A 61 -8.06 -9.92 13.99
N ARG A 62 -8.03 -11.15 14.49
CA ARG A 62 -8.04 -11.42 15.94
C ARG A 62 -6.83 -10.83 16.65
N LEU A 63 -5.65 -10.98 16.06
CA LEU A 63 -4.42 -10.41 16.60
C LEU A 63 -4.44 -8.88 16.59
N ALA A 64 -4.91 -8.28 15.51
CA ALA A 64 -5.08 -6.84 15.41
C ALA A 64 -6.10 -6.31 16.44
N ALA A 65 -7.23 -7.00 16.62
CA ALA A 65 -8.22 -6.62 17.64
C ALA A 65 -7.63 -6.65 19.06
N ARG A 66 -6.85 -7.70 19.40
CA ARG A 66 -6.16 -7.80 20.70
C ARG A 66 -5.17 -6.66 20.92
N ARG A 67 -4.41 -6.26 19.88
CA ARG A 67 -3.48 -5.13 19.97
C ARG A 67 -4.23 -3.81 20.09
N ARG A 68 -5.33 -3.60 19.34
CA ARG A 68 -6.17 -2.40 19.43
C ARG A 68 -6.78 -2.20 20.81
N VAL A 69 -7.15 -3.26 21.53
CA VAL A 69 -7.58 -3.15 22.93
C VAL A 69 -6.50 -2.52 23.82
N ARG A 70 -5.22 -2.86 23.59
CA ARG A 70 -4.11 -2.27 24.34
C ARG A 70 -3.81 -0.82 23.95
N LEU A 71 -4.18 -0.42 22.72
CA LEU A 71 -3.94 0.91 22.16
C LEU A 71 -5.17 1.85 22.29
N GLN A 72 -6.29 1.37 22.81
CA GLN A 72 -7.55 2.13 22.85
C GLN A 72 -7.46 3.45 23.63
N HIS A 73 -6.54 3.53 24.59
CA HIS A 73 -6.28 4.75 25.36
C HIS A 73 -5.62 5.87 24.56
N LEU A 74 -5.08 5.57 23.37
CA LEU A 74 -4.42 6.55 22.49
C LEU A 74 -5.39 7.35 21.62
N ILE A 75 -6.65 6.95 21.53
CA ILE A 75 -7.65 7.62 20.69
C ILE A 75 -8.95 7.87 21.47
N SER A 76 -9.70 8.89 21.04
CA SER A 76 -11.01 9.19 21.60
C SER A 76 -12.03 8.08 21.31
N GLU A 77 -13.08 8.01 22.10
CA GLU A 77 -14.19 7.10 21.84
C GLU A 77 -14.90 7.39 20.51
N ALA A 78 -15.03 8.67 20.17
CA ALA A 78 -15.59 9.10 18.90
C ALA A 78 -14.78 8.61 17.69
N ASP A 79 -13.44 8.76 17.73
CA ASP A 79 -12.56 8.27 16.67
C ASP A 79 -12.60 6.74 16.57
N ARG A 80 -12.70 6.04 17.71
CA ARG A 80 -12.83 4.58 17.75
C ARG A 80 -14.15 4.12 17.13
N ALA A 81 -15.26 4.78 17.47
CA ALA A 81 -16.58 4.50 16.92
C ALA A 81 -16.63 4.79 15.40
N ALA A 82 -16.03 5.90 14.94
CA ALA A 82 -15.93 6.23 13.53
C ALA A 82 -15.16 5.16 12.75
N LEU A 83 -13.99 4.76 13.24
CA LEU A 83 -13.18 3.72 12.60
C LEU A 83 -13.94 2.38 12.56
N ALA A 84 -14.59 1.99 13.67
CA ALA A 84 -15.34 0.74 13.75
C ALA A 84 -16.51 0.71 12.75
N ARG A 85 -17.20 1.84 12.54
CA ARG A 85 -18.32 1.96 11.61
C ARG A 85 -17.86 2.06 10.16
N SER A 86 -17.00 3.03 9.85
CA SER A 86 -16.68 3.43 8.48
C SER A 86 -15.39 2.83 7.94
N GLY A 87 -14.43 2.50 8.82
CA GLY A 87 -13.09 2.04 8.44
C GLY A 87 -12.06 3.15 8.32
N PHE A 88 -12.46 4.39 8.60
CA PHE A 88 -11.59 5.56 8.61
C PHE A 88 -12.05 6.57 9.68
N VAL A 89 -11.15 7.50 9.98
CA VAL A 89 -11.42 8.71 10.75
C VAL A 89 -11.07 9.90 9.87
N GLU A 90 -11.95 10.89 9.82
CA GLU A 90 -11.74 12.17 9.14
C GLU A 90 -11.77 13.28 10.19
N ALA A 91 -10.82 14.21 10.10
CA ALA A 91 -10.68 15.33 11.01
C ALA A 91 -10.33 16.59 10.24
N SER A 92 -11.33 17.43 9.97
CA SER A 92 -11.15 18.75 9.36
C SER A 92 -10.60 19.75 10.39
N GLY A 93 -9.85 20.76 9.92
CA GLY A 93 -9.22 21.75 10.80
C GLY A 93 -8.26 21.09 11.82
N PHE A 94 -7.44 20.14 11.35
CA PHE A 94 -6.64 19.30 12.24
C PHE A 94 -5.55 20.07 12.97
N LEU A 95 -4.86 20.99 12.28
CA LEU A 95 -3.91 21.93 12.87
C LEU A 95 -4.59 23.27 13.18
N THR A 96 -4.04 24.05 14.10
CA THR A 96 -4.44 25.44 14.24
C THR A 96 -4.16 26.20 12.94
N PRO A 97 -4.90 27.28 12.64
CA PRO A 97 -4.66 28.07 11.43
C PRO A 97 -3.21 28.48 11.26
N GLU A 98 -2.57 28.98 12.32
CA GLU A 98 -1.19 29.46 12.32
C GLU A 98 -0.19 28.33 12.01
N ALA A 99 -0.39 27.16 12.62
CA ALA A 99 0.47 25.99 12.38
C ALA A 99 0.30 25.45 10.95
N PHE A 100 -0.94 25.49 10.43
CA PHE A 100 -1.23 25.05 9.07
C PHE A 100 -0.64 26.03 8.03
N GLU A 101 -0.78 27.34 8.21
CA GLU A 101 -0.21 28.36 7.34
C GLU A 101 1.32 28.28 7.31
N ALA A 102 1.96 28.17 8.48
CA ALA A 102 3.40 28.01 8.58
C ALA A 102 3.90 26.77 7.82
N LEU A 103 3.24 25.61 7.99
CA LEU A 103 3.57 24.38 7.28
C LEU A 103 3.39 24.54 5.78
N SER A 104 2.25 25.10 5.35
CA SER A 104 1.92 25.27 3.93
C SER A 104 2.93 26.19 3.23
N TRP A 105 3.28 27.32 3.86
CA TRP A 105 4.29 28.24 3.36
C TRP A 105 5.67 27.58 3.25
N ARG A 106 6.09 26.86 4.30
CA ARG A 106 7.39 26.18 4.32
C ARG A 106 7.52 25.14 3.24
N LEU A 107 6.46 24.37 2.96
CA LEU A 107 6.47 23.35 1.92
C LEU A 107 6.44 23.93 0.50
N GLN A 108 5.90 25.12 0.30
CA GLN A 108 5.97 25.82 -1.00
C GLN A 108 7.40 26.27 -1.33
N THR A 109 8.19 26.64 -0.31
CA THR A 109 9.57 27.12 -0.45
C THR A 109 10.63 26.01 -0.34
N LEU A 110 10.22 24.80 0.06
CA LEU A 110 11.12 23.66 0.23
C LEU A 110 11.66 23.18 -1.12
N VAL A 111 12.99 22.99 -1.21
CA VAL A 111 13.67 22.31 -2.31
C VAL A 111 14.54 21.24 -1.72
N THR A 112 14.25 19.97 -2.01
CA THR A 112 14.97 18.83 -1.41
C THR A 112 14.90 17.61 -2.32
N GLU A 113 15.76 16.61 -2.02
CA GLU A 113 15.82 15.36 -2.79
C GLU A 113 14.48 14.61 -2.78
N ALA A 114 13.99 14.30 -3.97
CA ALA A 114 12.74 13.60 -4.16
C ALA A 114 12.91 12.36 -5.04
N ARG A 115 11.93 11.48 -4.97
CA ARG A 115 11.79 10.35 -5.89
C ARG A 115 10.42 10.33 -6.52
N GLU A 116 10.37 9.82 -7.75
CA GLU A 116 9.16 9.74 -8.55
C GLU A 116 8.90 8.31 -9.02
N MET A 117 7.63 7.98 -9.09
CA MET A 117 7.12 6.73 -9.65
C MET A 117 6.00 7.07 -10.63
N ARG A 118 6.04 6.44 -11.82
CA ARG A 118 4.96 6.53 -12.80
C ARG A 118 4.07 5.30 -12.70
N GLU A 119 2.78 5.53 -12.64
CA GLU A 119 1.76 4.47 -12.75
C GLU A 119 0.63 4.99 -13.67
N GLY A 120 0.49 4.38 -14.83
CA GLY A 120 -0.48 4.84 -15.83
C GLY A 120 -0.29 6.32 -16.19
N ASN A 121 -1.35 7.10 -16.08
CA ASN A 121 -1.35 8.54 -16.37
C ASN A 121 -0.97 9.42 -15.16
N ALA A 122 -0.51 8.83 -14.06
CA ALA A 122 -0.15 9.57 -12.87
C ALA A 122 1.34 9.46 -12.53
N ILE A 123 1.91 10.54 -11.98
CA ILE A 123 3.24 10.55 -11.37
C ILE A 123 3.06 10.81 -9.88
N THR A 124 3.64 9.94 -9.06
CA THR A 124 3.70 10.14 -7.61
C THR A 124 5.11 10.53 -7.23
N ARG A 125 5.29 11.73 -6.65
CA ARG A 125 6.56 12.21 -6.07
C ARG A 125 6.53 11.98 -4.58
N ARG A 126 7.65 11.53 -4.00
CA ARG A 126 7.81 11.33 -2.56
C ARG A 126 9.10 11.92 -2.04
N ILE A 127 8.99 12.64 -0.94
CA ILE A 127 10.10 13.16 -0.14
C ILE A 127 9.96 12.49 1.23
N PRO A 128 10.88 11.60 1.64
CA PRO A 128 10.75 10.90 2.92
C PRO A 128 10.97 11.86 4.09
N VAL A 129 10.07 11.82 5.07
CA VAL A 129 10.19 12.59 6.30
C VAL A 129 11.21 11.89 7.22
N THR A 130 12.46 12.28 7.07
CA THR A 130 13.59 11.80 7.87
C THR A 130 13.85 12.72 9.05
N PRO A 131 14.66 12.31 10.06
CA PRO A 131 15.10 13.21 11.13
C PRO A 131 15.79 14.47 10.61
N ALA A 132 16.56 14.37 9.53
CA ALA A 132 17.20 15.53 8.90
C ALA A 132 16.17 16.50 8.31
N LEU A 133 15.17 15.98 7.58
CA LEU A 133 14.10 16.81 7.05
C LEU A 133 13.27 17.46 8.17
N LEU A 134 13.04 16.76 9.30
CA LEU A 134 12.35 17.34 10.47
C LEU A 134 13.15 18.44 11.20
N GLN A 135 14.46 18.49 11.02
CA GLN A 135 15.29 19.61 11.48
C GLN A 135 15.20 20.80 10.52
N GLU A 136 15.14 20.52 9.22
CA GLU A 136 15.02 21.52 8.17
C GLU A 136 13.61 22.12 8.07
N VAL A 137 12.57 21.30 8.34
CA VAL A 137 11.13 21.65 8.26
C VAL A 137 10.47 21.36 9.62
N PRO A 138 10.79 22.12 10.67
CA PRO A 138 10.22 21.92 12.01
C PRO A 138 8.70 22.13 12.04
N GLU A 139 8.12 22.81 11.07
CA GLU A 139 6.67 23.02 10.90
C GLU A 139 5.88 21.73 10.70
N LEU A 140 6.54 20.61 10.36
CA LEU A 140 5.91 19.27 10.34
C LEU A 140 5.63 18.73 11.74
N ARG A 141 6.32 19.21 12.79
CA ARG A 141 6.20 18.67 14.15
C ARG A 141 4.80 18.82 14.76
N PRO A 142 4.10 19.98 14.66
CA PRO A 142 2.75 20.12 15.18
C PRO A 142 1.80 19.03 14.67
N LEU A 143 1.95 18.60 13.41
CA LEU A 143 1.19 17.48 12.84
C LEU A 143 1.65 16.14 13.40
N LEU A 144 2.92 15.79 13.20
CA LEU A 144 3.46 14.44 13.40
C LEU A 144 3.65 14.06 14.86
N GLU A 145 3.85 15.07 15.73
CA GLU A 145 4.03 14.89 17.17
C GLU A 145 2.72 15.04 17.93
N SER A 146 1.62 15.44 17.26
CA SER A 146 0.34 15.58 17.93
C SER A 146 -0.12 14.24 18.53
N PRO A 147 -0.69 14.22 19.74
CA PRO A 147 -1.21 13.02 20.36
C PRO A 147 -2.27 12.32 19.48
N ARG A 148 -3.11 13.12 18.78
CA ARG A 148 -4.19 12.59 17.94
C ARG A 148 -3.64 11.92 16.67
N TRP A 149 -2.63 12.50 16.00
CA TRP A 149 -1.95 11.84 14.87
C TRP A 149 -1.31 10.53 15.32
N ARG A 150 -0.51 10.56 16.38
CA ARG A 150 0.18 9.39 16.91
C ARG A 150 -0.80 8.30 17.37
N GLY A 151 -1.87 8.71 18.02
CA GLY A 151 -2.91 7.78 18.46
C GLY A 151 -3.62 7.10 17.30
N LEU A 152 -4.11 7.87 16.34
CA LEU A 152 -4.84 7.35 15.19
C LEU A 152 -3.97 6.42 14.33
N THR A 153 -2.75 6.84 13.97
CA THR A 153 -1.87 6.05 13.12
C THR A 153 -1.49 4.71 13.75
N ARG A 154 -1.20 4.68 15.06
CA ARG A 154 -0.89 3.46 15.80
C ARG A 154 -2.10 2.54 16.00
N TYR A 155 -3.24 3.12 16.39
CA TYR A 155 -4.45 2.33 16.63
C TYR A 155 -4.98 1.69 15.35
N VAL A 156 -5.03 2.44 14.24
CA VAL A 156 -5.49 1.91 12.94
C VAL A 156 -4.56 0.82 12.44
N ALA A 157 -3.24 1.04 12.51
CA ALA A 157 -2.22 0.04 12.19
C ALA A 157 -2.26 -1.19 13.12
N SER A 158 -2.86 -1.06 14.29
CA SER A 158 -2.82 -2.04 15.39
C SER A 158 -1.42 -2.33 15.95
N PHE A 159 -0.48 -1.39 15.83
CA PHE A 159 0.88 -1.50 16.35
C PHE A 159 1.34 -0.18 16.96
N ASP A 160 2.07 -0.26 18.08
CA ASP A 160 2.72 0.91 18.70
C ASP A 160 4.04 1.19 17.98
N ALA A 161 3.92 1.77 16.78
CA ALA A 161 5.02 2.04 15.87
C ALA A 161 4.81 3.35 15.12
N GLU A 162 5.89 4.07 14.87
CA GLU A 162 5.83 5.23 14.00
C GLU A 162 5.62 4.80 12.54
N PRO A 163 4.69 5.44 11.81
CA PRO A 163 4.49 5.13 10.40
C PRO A 163 5.67 5.61 9.54
N VAL A 164 5.79 5.06 8.34
CA VAL A 164 6.60 5.70 7.30
C VAL A 164 5.84 6.89 6.78
N THR A 165 6.47 8.06 6.77
CA THR A 165 5.84 9.33 6.39
C THR A 165 6.58 9.99 5.24
N TYR A 166 5.84 10.59 4.33
CA TYR A 166 6.34 11.33 3.18
C TYR A 166 5.58 12.65 3.01
N ILE A 167 6.25 13.66 2.47
CA ILE A 167 5.59 14.68 1.68
C ILE A 167 5.34 14.02 0.32
N GLN A 168 4.09 13.84 -0.06
CA GLN A 168 3.69 13.18 -1.30
C GLN A 168 2.99 14.15 -2.21
N THR A 169 3.38 14.15 -3.48
CA THR A 169 2.65 14.87 -4.52
C THR A 169 2.17 13.90 -5.58
N ILE A 170 0.92 14.07 -5.98
CA ILE A 170 0.30 13.33 -7.05
C ILE A 170 0.03 14.28 -8.20
N PHE A 171 0.66 14.04 -9.34
CA PHE A 171 0.40 14.69 -10.59
C PHE A 171 -0.46 13.74 -11.44
N ALA A 172 -1.74 14.00 -11.56
CA ALA A 172 -2.64 13.23 -12.39
C ALA A 172 -2.90 13.99 -13.71
N LYS A 173 -2.79 13.29 -14.83
CA LYS A 173 -3.21 13.83 -16.14
C LYS A 173 -4.64 13.38 -16.42
N ALA A 174 -5.45 14.27 -16.96
CA ALA A 174 -6.77 13.90 -17.45
C ALA A 174 -6.62 13.02 -18.70
N GLY A 175 -7.38 11.94 -18.72
CA GLY A 175 -7.34 11.01 -19.83
C GLY A 175 -5.99 10.28 -19.97
N GLY A 176 -5.89 9.41 -20.91
CA GLY A 176 -4.65 8.68 -21.22
C GLY A 176 -4.96 7.27 -21.69
N ALA A 177 -4.11 6.73 -22.57
CA ALA A 177 -4.28 5.38 -23.13
C ALA A 177 -4.11 4.27 -22.08
N VAL A 178 -3.46 4.57 -20.92
CA VAL A 178 -3.24 3.62 -19.84
C VAL A 178 -3.86 4.16 -18.56
N GLU A 179 -4.89 3.49 -18.08
CA GLU A 179 -5.52 3.83 -16.81
C GLU A 179 -4.57 3.65 -15.64
N ASP A 180 -4.63 4.56 -14.67
CA ASP A 180 -3.96 4.42 -13.39
C ASP A 180 -4.57 3.22 -12.63
N PRO A 181 -3.79 2.17 -12.32
CA PRO A 181 -4.32 1.02 -11.60
C PRO A 181 -4.83 1.35 -10.18
N GLN A 182 -4.49 2.53 -9.64
CA GLN A 182 -4.99 3.01 -8.35
C GLN A 182 -6.44 3.51 -8.43
N THR A 183 -6.99 3.70 -9.62
CA THR A 183 -8.41 4.09 -9.78
C THR A 183 -9.39 2.92 -9.58
N GLN A 184 -8.91 1.69 -9.66
CA GLN A 184 -9.73 0.52 -9.39
C GLN A 184 -9.83 0.26 -7.89
N LEU A 185 -11.06 0.05 -7.38
CA LEU A 185 -11.27 -0.32 -5.98
C LEU A 185 -10.46 -1.56 -5.62
N HIS A 186 -9.63 -1.45 -4.58
CA HIS A 186 -8.76 -2.52 -4.12
C HIS A 186 -8.59 -2.50 -2.59
N MET A 187 -8.19 -3.63 -2.06
CA MET A 187 -7.67 -3.75 -0.71
C MET A 187 -6.14 -3.88 -0.78
N ASP A 188 -5.40 -3.19 0.07
CA ASP A 188 -3.93 -3.27 0.07
C ASP A 188 -3.44 -4.67 0.46
N THR A 189 -4.06 -5.23 1.49
CA THR A 189 -3.72 -6.52 2.05
C THR A 189 -4.96 -7.23 2.62
N PHE A 190 -4.78 -8.49 3.03
CA PHE A 190 -5.84 -9.28 3.67
C PHE A 190 -6.00 -8.99 5.19
N HIS A 191 -5.21 -8.09 5.75
CA HIS A 191 -5.18 -7.75 7.17
C HIS A 191 -5.20 -6.24 7.38
N PRO A 192 -5.53 -5.75 8.59
CA PRO A 192 -5.48 -4.32 8.88
C PRO A 192 -4.12 -3.72 8.57
N THR A 193 -4.15 -2.62 7.85
CA THR A 193 -3.02 -1.75 7.54
C THR A 193 -3.49 -0.31 7.59
N MET A 194 -2.58 0.61 7.87
CA MET A 194 -2.92 2.01 8.02
C MET A 194 -2.34 2.82 6.88
N LYS A 195 -3.15 3.70 6.32
CA LYS A 195 -2.71 4.87 5.55
C LYS A 195 -3.32 6.13 6.16
N ALA A 196 -2.57 7.21 6.10
CA ALA A 196 -3.01 8.53 6.50
C ALA A 196 -2.69 9.54 5.40
N TRP A 197 -3.60 10.48 5.19
CA TRP A 197 -3.50 11.58 4.25
C TRP A 197 -3.87 12.86 4.99
N PHE A 198 -2.94 13.81 5.08
CA PHE A 198 -3.21 15.15 5.55
C PHE A 198 -3.11 16.10 4.36
N PHE A 199 -4.22 16.68 3.98
CA PHE A 199 -4.38 17.47 2.77
C PHE A 199 -3.93 18.92 2.99
N LEU A 200 -3.01 19.38 2.14
CA LEU A 200 -2.46 20.74 2.19
C LEU A 200 -3.23 21.72 1.32
N HIS A 201 -4.12 21.23 0.46
CA HIS A 201 -4.98 22.00 -0.42
C HIS A 201 -6.39 21.42 -0.40
N ASP A 202 -7.36 22.24 -0.79
CA ASP A 202 -8.71 21.75 -1.07
C ASP A 202 -8.66 20.69 -2.18
N VAL A 203 -9.41 19.63 -1.99
CA VAL A 203 -9.55 18.55 -2.96
C VAL A 203 -10.96 18.57 -3.49
N ALA A 204 -11.12 19.03 -4.72
CA ALA A 204 -12.41 19.02 -5.41
C ALA A 204 -12.79 17.60 -5.85
N ASP A 205 -14.09 17.38 -6.09
CA ASP A 205 -14.59 16.06 -6.50
C ASP A 205 -14.02 15.62 -7.86
N GLU A 206 -13.78 16.57 -8.78
CA GLU A 206 -13.24 16.36 -10.12
C GLU A 206 -11.71 16.15 -10.13
N ALA A 207 -11.04 16.44 -9.02
CA ALA A 207 -9.58 16.36 -8.90
C ALA A 207 -9.05 14.95 -8.57
N GLY A 208 -9.89 13.92 -8.70
CA GLY A 208 -9.51 12.54 -8.40
C GLY A 208 -9.26 12.28 -6.90
N PRO A 209 -10.24 12.57 -6.02
CA PRO A 209 -10.07 12.40 -4.58
C PRO A 209 -9.85 10.93 -4.18
N LEU A 210 -9.36 10.72 -2.96
CA LEU A 210 -9.45 9.42 -2.31
C LEU A 210 -10.90 8.97 -2.26
N THR A 211 -11.15 7.68 -2.51
CA THR A 211 -12.44 7.05 -2.31
C THR A 211 -12.31 5.85 -1.37
N TYR A 212 -13.36 5.60 -0.56
CA TYR A 212 -13.37 4.49 0.37
C TYR A 212 -14.79 3.91 0.50
N VAL A 213 -14.90 2.59 0.46
CA VAL A 213 -16.17 1.89 0.67
C VAL A 213 -16.38 1.72 2.17
N GLU A 214 -17.30 2.49 2.74
CA GLU A 214 -17.57 2.51 4.17
C GLU A 214 -17.94 1.12 4.71
N GLY A 215 -17.37 0.76 5.86
CA GLY A 215 -17.59 -0.54 6.50
C GLY A 215 -16.92 -1.72 5.79
N SER A 216 -16.27 -1.52 4.63
CA SER A 216 -15.67 -2.61 3.87
C SER A 216 -14.45 -3.26 4.54
N HIS A 217 -13.87 -2.66 5.58
CA HIS A 217 -12.81 -3.26 6.40
C HIS A 217 -13.34 -4.38 7.31
N GLN A 218 -14.65 -4.40 7.59
CA GLN A 218 -15.29 -5.39 8.44
C GLN A 218 -15.36 -6.76 7.75
N GLN A 219 -15.10 -7.83 8.51
CA GLN A 219 -15.06 -9.20 7.98
C GLN A 219 -16.43 -9.89 8.15
N HIS A 220 -17.45 -9.44 7.43
CA HIS A 220 -18.76 -10.11 7.43
C HIS A 220 -18.79 -11.33 6.48
N PRO A 221 -19.77 -12.25 6.61
CA PRO A 221 -19.80 -13.51 5.87
C PRO A 221 -19.71 -13.36 4.35
N ARG A 222 -20.43 -12.39 3.75
CA ARG A 222 -20.41 -12.16 2.29
C ARG A 222 -19.03 -11.74 1.80
N ARG A 223 -18.33 -10.85 2.54
CA ARG A 223 -16.97 -10.46 2.25
C ARG A 223 -16.02 -11.66 2.32
N LEU A 224 -16.10 -12.47 3.37
CA LEU A 224 -15.25 -13.65 3.53
C LEU A 224 -15.50 -14.67 2.43
N ALA A 225 -16.75 -14.89 2.02
CA ALA A 225 -17.08 -15.75 0.89
C ALA A 225 -16.48 -15.23 -0.41
N TRP A 226 -16.62 -13.93 -0.68
CA TRP A 226 -16.00 -13.28 -1.84
C TRP A 226 -14.46 -13.41 -1.83
N GLN A 227 -13.79 -13.11 -0.70
CA GLN A 227 -12.34 -13.27 -0.56
C GLN A 227 -11.88 -14.71 -0.79
N ARG A 228 -12.67 -15.70 -0.32
CA ARG A 228 -12.40 -17.12 -0.57
C ARG A 228 -12.43 -17.42 -2.08
N GLY A 229 -13.45 -16.96 -2.79
CA GLY A 229 -13.54 -17.10 -4.24
C GLY A 229 -12.34 -16.45 -4.96
N ARG A 230 -11.98 -15.21 -4.55
CA ARG A 230 -10.81 -14.51 -5.13
C ARG A 230 -9.50 -15.22 -4.84
N SER A 231 -9.31 -15.80 -3.64
CA SER A 231 -8.11 -16.56 -3.31
C SER A 231 -7.95 -17.84 -4.14
N VAL A 232 -9.04 -18.51 -4.44
CA VAL A 232 -9.06 -19.68 -5.34
C VAL A 232 -8.72 -19.24 -6.77
N ALA A 233 -9.35 -18.20 -7.29
CA ALA A 233 -9.06 -17.67 -8.61
C ALA A 233 -7.60 -17.20 -8.75
N ALA A 234 -7.06 -16.49 -7.73
CA ALA A 234 -5.68 -16.03 -7.72
C ALA A 234 -4.66 -17.19 -7.64
N SER A 235 -5.02 -18.34 -7.07
CA SER A 235 -4.15 -19.52 -7.06
C SER A 235 -4.05 -20.22 -8.41
N GLN A 236 -5.02 -20.03 -9.30
CA GLN A 236 -5.08 -20.61 -10.64
C GLN A 236 -4.61 -19.67 -11.74
N GLY A 237 -4.81 -18.36 -11.57
CA GLY A 237 -4.59 -17.34 -12.60
C GLY A 237 -3.15 -16.85 -12.72
N PRO A 238 -2.84 -16.10 -13.79
CA PRO A 238 -1.55 -15.45 -13.98
C PRO A 238 -1.32 -14.34 -12.94
N ALA A 239 -2.37 -13.61 -12.55
CA ALA A 239 -2.32 -12.55 -11.54
C ALA A 239 -2.44 -13.14 -10.13
N ARG A 240 -1.33 -13.64 -9.59
CA ARG A 240 -1.26 -14.28 -8.26
C ARG A 240 -1.11 -13.29 -7.10
N GLY A 241 -1.60 -12.06 -7.27
CA GLY A 241 -1.57 -11.02 -6.22
C GLY A 241 -2.73 -11.16 -5.24
N GLY A 242 -2.49 -10.87 -3.95
CA GLY A 242 -3.53 -10.90 -2.91
C GLY A 242 -4.03 -9.49 -2.52
N ALA A 243 -3.66 -8.46 -3.26
CA ALA A 243 -4.32 -7.16 -3.25
C ALA A 243 -5.52 -7.24 -4.18
N PHE A 244 -6.63 -7.79 -3.65
CA PHE A 244 -7.79 -8.07 -4.49
C PHE A 244 -8.48 -6.79 -4.95
N ARG A 245 -8.70 -6.68 -6.25
CA ARG A 245 -9.48 -5.62 -6.87
C ARG A 245 -10.94 -6.02 -6.90
N MET A 246 -11.83 -5.05 -6.71
CA MET A 246 -13.27 -5.24 -6.70
C MET A 246 -13.91 -4.37 -7.78
N PRO A 247 -14.60 -4.97 -8.75
CA PRO A 247 -15.46 -4.23 -9.66
C PRO A 247 -16.57 -3.51 -8.88
N ALA A 248 -16.84 -2.24 -9.22
CA ALA A 248 -17.81 -1.42 -8.49
C ALA A 248 -19.23 -2.04 -8.48
N GLU A 249 -19.61 -2.71 -9.55
CA GLU A 249 -20.89 -3.43 -9.69
C GLU A 249 -21.04 -4.61 -8.71
N THR A 250 -19.98 -5.04 -8.06
CA THR A 250 -20.00 -6.10 -7.04
C THR A 250 -20.45 -5.57 -5.68
N LEU A 251 -20.29 -4.27 -5.40
CA LEU A 251 -20.55 -3.66 -4.09
C LEU A 251 -21.98 -3.92 -3.58
N PRO A 252 -23.06 -3.68 -4.37
CA PRO A 252 -24.43 -3.91 -3.91
C PRO A 252 -24.70 -5.38 -3.55
N ARG A 253 -24.09 -6.32 -4.28
CA ARG A 253 -24.25 -7.78 -4.01
C ARG A 253 -23.64 -8.17 -2.65
N LEU A 254 -22.64 -7.40 -2.19
CA LEU A 254 -22.00 -7.61 -0.91
C LEU A 254 -22.64 -6.77 0.23
N GLY A 255 -23.62 -5.92 -0.12
CA GLY A 255 -24.33 -5.07 0.84
C GLY A 255 -23.63 -3.75 1.14
N TRP A 256 -22.76 -3.27 0.24
CA TRP A 256 -22.12 -1.98 0.34
C TRP A 256 -22.71 -0.96 -0.64
N HIS A 257 -22.66 0.31 -0.24
CA HIS A 257 -23.01 1.45 -1.06
C HIS A 257 -21.84 1.88 -1.96
N ALA A 258 -22.10 2.87 -2.82
CA ALA A 258 -21.05 3.53 -3.59
C ALA A 258 -19.94 4.07 -2.67
N PRO A 259 -18.67 4.11 -3.13
CA PRO A 259 -17.59 4.63 -2.32
C PRO A 259 -17.82 6.09 -1.96
N ARG A 260 -17.56 6.45 -0.71
CA ARG A 260 -17.43 7.84 -0.30
C ARG A 260 -16.24 8.48 -1.02
N ARG A 261 -16.43 9.66 -1.58
CA ARG A 261 -15.39 10.50 -2.17
C ARG A 261 -14.95 11.54 -1.15
N PHE A 262 -13.65 11.70 -0.96
CA PHE A 262 -13.10 12.68 -0.03
C PHE A 262 -12.78 13.99 -0.76
N ALA A 263 -13.85 14.68 -1.21
CA ALA A 263 -13.76 16.09 -1.54
C ALA A 263 -13.72 16.84 -0.19
N VAL A 264 -12.55 17.33 0.17
CA VAL A 264 -12.26 17.86 1.50
C VAL A 264 -11.51 19.19 1.41
N SER A 265 -11.71 20.04 2.40
CA SER A 265 -10.93 21.27 2.55
C SER A 265 -9.49 20.94 2.98
N ALA A 266 -8.59 21.84 2.68
CA ALA A 266 -7.25 21.88 3.24
C ALA A 266 -7.28 21.75 4.77
N ASN A 267 -6.16 21.34 5.37
CA ASN A 267 -6.08 21.07 6.81
C ASN A 267 -7.01 19.94 7.29
N THR A 268 -7.32 18.99 6.41
CA THR A 268 -8.09 17.79 6.77
C THR A 268 -7.17 16.58 6.82
N LEU A 269 -7.29 15.80 7.91
CA LEU A 269 -6.63 14.51 8.09
C LEU A 269 -7.63 13.38 7.85
N VAL A 270 -7.26 12.40 7.01
CA VAL A 270 -7.96 11.12 6.88
C VAL A 270 -7.02 9.99 7.25
N VAL A 271 -7.41 9.13 8.20
CA VAL A 271 -6.66 7.92 8.58
C VAL A 271 -7.56 6.71 8.38
N ALA A 272 -7.14 5.75 7.55
CA ALA A 272 -7.98 4.62 7.17
C ALA A 272 -7.29 3.25 7.35
N ASP A 273 -8.11 2.24 7.63
CA ASP A 273 -7.74 0.82 7.56
C ASP A 273 -7.85 0.36 6.09
N THR A 274 -6.71 0.27 5.41
CA THR A 274 -6.65 -0.04 3.98
C THR A 274 -6.76 -1.52 3.65
N SER A 275 -7.14 -2.35 4.62
CA SER A 275 -7.76 -3.64 4.32
C SER A 275 -9.20 -3.49 3.81
N GLY A 276 -9.84 -2.32 4.00
CA GLY A 276 -11.06 -1.94 3.32
C GLY A 276 -10.82 -1.56 1.86
N PHE A 277 -11.89 -1.56 1.05
CA PHE A 277 -11.79 -1.20 -0.36
C PHE A 277 -11.69 0.31 -0.53
N HIS A 278 -10.66 0.74 -1.22
CA HIS A 278 -10.39 2.13 -1.50
C HIS A 278 -9.76 2.28 -2.90
N ALA A 279 -9.77 3.49 -3.41
CA ALA A 279 -9.17 3.85 -4.68
C ALA A 279 -8.85 5.35 -4.71
N ARG A 280 -8.17 5.78 -5.75
CA ARG A 280 -8.15 7.16 -6.21
C ARG A 280 -9.30 7.29 -7.21
N ALA A 281 -10.18 8.27 -7.08
CA ALA A 281 -11.13 8.55 -8.14
C ALA A 281 -10.38 8.96 -9.42
N ALA A 282 -10.98 8.71 -10.58
CA ALA A 282 -10.48 9.28 -11.82
C ALA A 282 -10.49 10.82 -11.72
N SER A 283 -9.51 11.45 -12.34
CA SER A 283 -9.46 12.91 -12.46
C SER A 283 -9.95 13.31 -13.84
N ASP A 284 -10.94 14.18 -13.88
CA ASP A 284 -11.51 14.67 -15.15
C ASP A 284 -10.64 15.76 -15.78
N GLN A 285 -9.76 16.36 -14.98
CA GLN A 285 -8.82 17.40 -15.39
C GLN A 285 -7.41 17.11 -14.84
N PRO A 286 -6.35 17.67 -15.44
CA PRO A 286 -5.03 17.62 -14.84
C PRO A 286 -5.08 18.16 -13.41
N SER A 287 -4.60 17.41 -12.44
CA SER A 287 -4.64 17.79 -11.04
C SER A 287 -3.31 17.60 -10.36
N LEU A 288 -3.03 18.49 -9.40
CA LEU A 288 -1.88 18.42 -8.52
C LEU A 288 -2.38 18.36 -7.08
N ARG A 289 -1.95 17.35 -6.30
CA ARG A 289 -2.31 17.22 -4.92
C ARG A 289 -1.06 16.99 -4.08
N VAL A 290 -0.79 17.93 -3.15
CA VAL A 290 0.29 17.80 -2.16
C VAL A 290 -0.33 17.43 -0.82
N GLU A 291 0.22 16.41 -0.18
CA GLU A 291 -0.29 15.86 1.07
C GLU A 291 0.84 15.33 1.94
N ILE A 292 0.65 15.31 3.26
CA ILE A 292 1.50 14.49 4.14
C ILE A 292 0.88 13.11 4.18
N TYR A 293 1.59 12.18 3.56
CA TYR A 293 1.16 10.80 3.44
C TYR A 293 1.93 9.90 4.41
N ALA A 294 1.21 9.04 5.12
CA ALA A 294 1.85 8.05 5.98
C ALA A 294 1.24 6.66 5.79
N PHE A 295 2.05 5.64 5.99
CA PHE A 295 1.54 4.28 6.02
C PHE A 295 2.28 3.40 7.04
N SER A 296 1.57 2.37 7.50
CA SER A 296 2.12 1.30 8.33
C SER A 296 1.60 -0.04 7.84
N ARG A 297 2.56 -0.94 7.55
CA ARG A 297 2.27 -2.30 7.09
C ARG A 297 3.21 -3.26 7.82
N THR A 298 2.87 -3.58 9.06
CA THR A 298 3.63 -4.52 9.89
C THR A 298 3.10 -5.93 9.68
N ASN A 299 3.95 -6.95 9.88
CA ASN A 299 3.53 -8.34 9.82
C ASN A 299 2.37 -8.59 10.80
N PRO A 300 1.16 -8.97 10.30
CA PRO A 300 -0.04 -9.09 11.15
C PRO A 300 0.06 -10.20 12.20
N PHE A 301 0.92 -11.19 11.98
CA PHE A 301 1.11 -12.32 12.88
C PHE A 301 2.20 -12.09 13.93
N TYR A 302 2.86 -10.92 13.88
CA TYR A 302 3.84 -10.56 14.88
C TYR A 302 3.17 -10.46 16.27
N PRO A 303 3.66 -11.19 17.29
CA PRO A 303 2.94 -11.33 18.55
C PRO A 303 3.02 -10.12 19.46
N PHE A 304 4.04 -9.27 19.27
CA PHE A 304 4.27 -8.12 20.14
C PHE A 304 3.57 -6.88 19.62
N LEU A 305 3.34 -5.92 20.51
CA LEU A 305 2.70 -4.65 20.20
C LEU A 305 3.63 -3.73 19.40
N ARG A 306 4.93 -3.78 19.70
CA ARG A 306 5.97 -2.93 19.10
C ARG A 306 6.88 -3.78 18.21
N PRO A 307 7.04 -3.45 16.92
CA PRO A 307 7.95 -4.15 16.01
C PRO A 307 9.40 -4.14 16.50
N ILE A 308 10.20 -5.15 16.14
CA ILE A 308 11.60 -5.26 16.59
C ILE A 308 12.43 -4.05 16.16
N LEU A 309 12.25 -3.55 14.94
CA LEU A 309 13.00 -2.38 14.45
C LEU A 309 12.77 -1.11 15.28
N ASP A 310 11.60 -1.00 15.94
CA ASP A 310 11.30 0.15 16.78
C ASP A 310 11.96 0.08 18.17
N TRP A 311 12.57 -1.07 18.50
CA TRP A 311 13.47 -1.19 19.64
C TRP A 311 14.85 -0.55 19.37
N PHE A 312 15.14 -0.31 18.08
CA PHE A 312 16.35 0.36 17.60
C PHE A 312 15.97 1.63 16.82
N PRO A 313 15.60 2.73 17.49
CA PRO A 313 15.04 3.92 16.83
C PRO A 313 15.94 4.51 15.74
N ALA A 314 17.26 4.39 15.89
CA ALA A 314 18.22 4.86 14.89
C ALA A 314 18.08 4.08 13.55
N LEU A 315 17.90 2.77 13.61
CA LEU A 315 17.69 1.93 12.43
C LEU A 315 16.29 2.12 11.83
N GLY A 316 15.27 2.18 12.69
CA GLY A 316 13.89 2.39 12.24
C GLY A 316 13.72 3.70 11.46
N ARG A 317 14.40 4.77 11.87
CA ARG A 317 14.37 6.08 11.19
C ARG A 317 15.15 6.09 9.87
N GLN A 318 16.12 5.21 9.68
CA GLN A 318 16.93 5.08 8.46
C GLN A 318 16.38 4.05 7.46
N ARG A 319 15.25 3.40 7.76
CA ARG A 319 14.70 2.33 6.89
C ARG A 319 14.44 2.78 5.46
N VAL A 320 13.88 3.99 5.26
CA VAL A 320 13.59 4.50 3.91
C VAL A 320 14.87 4.92 3.17
N PRO A 321 15.78 5.73 3.75
CA PRO A 321 17.07 6.00 3.13
C PRO A 321 17.84 4.73 2.77
N LEU A 322 17.89 3.74 3.67
CA LEU A 322 18.55 2.46 3.43
C LEU A 322 17.90 1.67 2.28
N GLN A 323 16.56 1.63 2.25
CA GLN A 323 15.83 0.98 1.17
C GLN A 323 16.15 1.63 -0.18
N TYR A 324 16.16 2.96 -0.26
CA TYR A 324 16.49 3.67 -1.48
C TYR A 324 17.95 3.45 -1.88
N TRP A 325 18.88 3.44 -0.92
CA TRP A 325 20.28 3.14 -1.18
C TRP A 325 20.47 1.72 -1.74
N LEU A 326 19.80 0.72 -1.14
CA LEU A 326 19.82 -0.66 -1.64
C LEU A 326 19.22 -0.75 -3.05
N GLN A 327 18.08 -0.11 -3.29
CA GLN A 327 17.46 -0.09 -4.62
C GLN A 327 18.40 0.49 -5.67
N ASP A 328 19.04 1.63 -5.38
CA ASP A 328 19.97 2.27 -6.32
C ASP A 328 21.19 1.40 -6.64
N ARG A 329 21.62 0.54 -5.70
CA ARG A 329 22.74 -0.38 -5.90
C ARG A 329 22.36 -1.66 -6.62
N LEU A 330 21.18 -2.20 -6.33
CA LEU A 330 20.74 -3.51 -6.83
C LEU A 330 20.02 -3.42 -8.18
N ALA A 331 19.35 -2.32 -8.47
CA ALA A 331 18.59 -2.18 -9.71
C ALA A 331 19.47 -2.19 -10.99
N PRO A 332 20.63 -1.53 -11.04
CA PRO A 332 21.52 -1.64 -12.20
C PRO A 332 22.03 -3.06 -12.46
N LEU A 333 22.06 -3.90 -11.41
CA LEU A 333 22.47 -5.30 -11.50
C LEU A 333 21.31 -6.24 -11.89
N GLY A 334 20.10 -5.70 -12.10
CA GLY A 334 18.89 -6.49 -12.37
C GLY A 334 18.39 -7.27 -11.15
N LEU A 335 18.92 -7.00 -9.95
CA LEU A 335 18.58 -7.71 -8.71
C LEU A 335 17.39 -7.07 -7.96
N ALA A 336 17.00 -5.86 -8.34
CA ALA A 336 15.82 -5.17 -7.80
C ALA A 336 15.15 -4.31 -8.89
N PRO A 337 13.82 -4.11 -8.84
CA PRO A 337 13.14 -3.20 -9.76
C PRO A 337 13.48 -1.74 -9.42
N MET A 338 13.69 -0.90 -10.43
CA MET A 338 13.82 0.56 -10.28
C MET A 338 12.44 1.21 -10.25
N THR A 339 11.71 1.04 -9.16
CA THR A 339 10.35 1.55 -9.03
C THR A 339 10.31 3.04 -8.74
N TRP A 340 11.19 3.52 -7.87
CA TRP A 340 11.31 4.92 -7.46
C TRP A 340 12.58 5.53 -8.03
N ARG A 341 12.44 6.37 -9.07
CA ARG A 341 13.57 7.04 -9.71
C ARG A 341 13.90 8.35 -9.00
N ARG A 342 15.16 8.74 -8.95
CA ARG A 342 15.56 10.04 -8.40
C ARG A 342 15.02 11.16 -9.29
N ALA A 343 14.41 12.16 -8.65
CA ALA A 343 13.98 13.40 -9.30
C ALA A 343 14.98 14.56 -9.06
N GLY A 344 15.98 14.34 -8.18
CA GLY A 344 16.89 15.39 -7.72
C GLY A 344 16.25 16.31 -6.67
N ALA A 345 16.90 17.44 -6.42
CA ALA A 345 16.41 18.47 -5.52
C ALA A 345 15.32 19.29 -6.20
N VAL A 346 14.09 19.10 -5.80
CA VAL A 346 12.90 19.76 -6.38
C VAL A 346 11.94 20.21 -5.28
N SER A 347 11.10 21.21 -5.60
CA SER A 347 9.97 21.54 -4.73
C SER A 347 8.89 20.46 -4.82
N PRO A 348 8.14 20.21 -3.72
CA PRO A 348 7.02 19.28 -3.73
C PRO A 348 6.05 19.50 -4.89
N ALA A 349 5.69 20.76 -5.17
CA ALA A 349 4.70 21.13 -6.18
C ALA A 349 5.31 21.41 -7.58
N ALA A 350 6.62 21.42 -7.74
CA ALA A 350 7.24 21.67 -9.05
C ALA A 350 6.78 20.62 -10.07
N PRO A 351 6.39 21.02 -11.29
CA PRO A 351 5.98 20.08 -12.31
C PRO A 351 7.10 19.06 -12.58
N PRO A 352 6.77 17.77 -12.83
CA PRO A 352 7.78 16.81 -13.23
C PRO A 352 8.40 17.24 -14.56
N PRO A 353 9.68 16.87 -14.83
CA PRO A 353 10.30 17.13 -16.11
C PRO A 353 9.41 16.65 -17.25
N GLN A 354 9.15 17.52 -18.24
CA GLN A 354 8.53 17.09 -19.47
C GLN A 354 9.52 16.16 -20.17
N GLU A 355 9.12 14.90 -20.40
CA GLU A 355 9.88 14.05 -21.30
C GLU A 355 9.91 14.74 -22.66
N ALA A 356 11.09 14.93 -23.20
CA ALA A 356 11.24 15.32 -24.59
C ALA A 356 10.44 14.31 -25.44
N VAL A 357 9.36 14.78 -26.03
CA VAL A 357 8.59 14.04 -27.03
C VAL A 357 9.48 14.04 -28.28
N GLY A 358 10.32 13.03 -28.44
CA GLY A 358 11.15 12.91 -29.61
C GLY A 358 12.31 11.93 -29.38
N GLU A 359 12.34 10.90 -30.18
CA GLU A 359 13.44 9.94 -30.46
C GLU A 359 13.38 8.54 -29.85
N GLU A 360 12.21 7.89 -29.82
CA GLU A 360 12.18 6.42 -29.81
C GLU A 360 11.19 5.84 -30.85
N ALA A 361 11.20 6.40 -32.05
CA ALA A 361 10.44 5.84 -33.17
C ALA A 361 11.29 5.74 -34.47
N ALA A 362 12.60 5.47 -34.36
CA ALA A 362 13.43 5.16 -35.51
C ALA A 362 14.60 4.24 -35.10
N GLY A 363 14.31 2.98 -34.83
CA GLY A 363 15.31 1.98 -34.48
C GLY A 363 14.69 0.59 -34.40
N GLY A 364 13.83 0.27 -35.36
CA GLY A 364 13.24 -1.05 -35.50
C GLY A 364 14.28 -2.09 -35.94
N ALA A 365 14.95 -2.72 -34.99
CA ALA A 365 15.58 -4.01 -35.21
C ALA A 365 14.70 -5.06 -34.51
N ALA A 366 14.02 -5.85 -35.30
CA ALA A 366 13.24 -7.01 -34.85
C ALA A 366 14.13 -7.97 -34.06
N LEU A 367 13.88 -8.12 -32.78
CA LEU A 367 14.37 -9.22 -31.96
C LEU A 367 13.28 -10.30 -31.86
N PRO A 368 13.64 -11.58 -31.89
CA PRO A 368 12.68 -12.68 -32.02
C PRO A 368 11.81 -12.82 -30.77
N ASP A 369 10.58 -13.12 -31.06
CA ASP A 369 9.50 -13.55 -30.19
C ASP A 369 9.96 -14.40 -29.00
N ARG A 370 10.04 -13.80 -27.80
CA ARG A 370 10.12 -14.51 -26.54
C ARG A 370 8.82 -14.24 -25.79
N ALA A 371 8.06 -15.32 -25.65
CA ALA A 371 6.82 -15.50 -24.94
C ALA A 371 6.57 -14.44 -23.87
N SER A 372 5.48 -13.72 -24.07
CA SER A 372 4.82 -12.79 -23.15
C SER A 372 4.80 -13.30 -21.71
N HIS A 373 5.71 -12.79 -20.89
CA HIS A 373 5.51 -12.76 -19.44
C HIS A 373 4.72 -11.48 -19.12
N PRO A 374 3.48 -11.59 -18.60
CA PRO A 374 2.82 -10.45 -18.02
C PRO A 374 3.65 -10.03 -16.81
N ALA A 375 4.22 -8.84 -16.87
CA ALA A 375 4.85 -8.21 -15.73
C ALA A 375 3.82 -8.18 -14.59
N ALA A 376 3.99 -9.07 -13.61
CA ALA A 376 3.33 -8.93 -12.33
C ALA A 376 3.79 -7.59 -11.77
N ALA A 377 2.89 -6.61 -11.74
CA ALA A 377 3.10 -5.36 -11.04
C ALA A 377 3.37 -5.72 -9.57
N VAL A 378 4.64 -5.85 -9.25
CA VAL A 378 5.15 -6.00 -7.89
C VAL A 378 4.90 -4.65 -7.25
N SER A 379 3.86 -4.58 -6.40
CA SER A 379 3.63 -3.40 -5.56
C SER A 379 4.93 -3.03 -4.85
N PRO A 380 5.41 -1.78 -4.88
CA PRO A 380 6.73 -1.38 -4.38
C PRO A 380 6.92 -1.50 -2.87
N ASP A 381 5.98 -2.11 -2.18
CA ASP A 381 5.94 -2.28 -0.73
C ASP A 381 6.56 -3.61 -0.24
N ILE A 382 7.43 -4.24 -1.03
CA ILE A 382 8.14 -5.45 -0.62
C ILE A 382 9.49 -5.06 -0.03
N VAL A 383 9.51 -4.57 1.18
CA VAL A 383 10.55 -4.84 2.18
C VAL A 383 10.00 -4.53 3.56
N GLN A 384 9.55 -5.52 4.25
CA GLN A 384 9.59 -5.69 5.70
C GLN A 384 9.88 -7.15 6.02
#